data_2e27f64386437ba779d40f7659f8aebb
#
_entry.id   2e27f64386437ba779d40f7659f8aebb
#
_cell.length_a   1.000
_cell.length_b   1.000
_cell.length_c   1.000
_cell.angle_alpha   90.00
_cell.angle_beta   90.00
_cell.angle_gamma   90.00
#
_symmetry.space_group_name_H-M   'P 1'
#
loop_
_entity.id
_entity.type
_entity.pdbx_description
1 polymer ?
#
loop_
_entity_poly.entity_id
_entity_poly.type
_entity_poly.pdbx_seq_one_letter_code
_entity_poly.pdbx_strand_id
1 'polypeptide(L)'
;MNVELRPVTRDNWRECIRLELEPEQRGHVASNVGSLAESRFEPHYVPTAIYADESMVGFIMYCPDVETDEEGLFWIFRFMIDRQHQRMGIGEQALRLALRDIASRGGRTVNISFVPDNTIAAGLYERIGFEATGEIENGEIIMTIDLN
;
A
#
# COMPACT_ATOMS: atom_id res chain seq x y z
N MET A 1 9.50 -17.76 -6.08
CA MET A 1 8.78 -17.20 -4.92
C MET A 1 7.42 -16.70 -5.38
N ASN A 2 6.38 -17.17 -4.73
CA ASN A 2 5.00 -16.79 -5.08
C ASN A 2 4.52 -15.68 -4.15
N VAL A 3 4.23 -14.51 -4.73
CA VAL A 3 3.69 -13.38 -3.97
C VAL A 3 2.19 -13.32 -4.17
N GLU A 4 1.45 -13.20 -3.08
CA GLU A 4 0.00 -13.06 -3.14
C GLU A 4 -0.51 -12.12 -2.05
N LEU A 5 -1.71 -11.60 -2.25
CA LEU A 5 -2.39 -10.75 -1.29
C LEU A 5 -3.48 -11.56 -0.60
N ARG A 6 -3.58 -11.41 0.71
CA ARG A 6 -4.63 -12.02 1.50
C ARG A 6 -5.22 -10.98 2.46
N PRO A 7 -6.53 -11.01 2.72
CA PRO A 7 -7.09 -10.07 3.67
C PRO A 7 -6.48 -10.28 5.06
N VAL A 8 -6.33 -9.19 5.80
CA VAL A 8 -5.98 -9.27 7.20
C VAL A 8 -7.24 -9.70 7.95
N THR A 9 -7.13 -10.76 8.74
CA THR A 9 -8.26 -11.40 9.39
C THR A 9 -7.97 -11.63 10.87
N ARG A 10 -8.95 -12.16 11.55
CA ARG A 10 -8.85 -12.62 12.93
C ARG A 10 -7.68 -13.61 13.13
N ASP A 11 -7.34 -14.38 12.09
CA ASP A 11 -6.34 -15.43 12.21
C ASP A 11 -4.91 -14.96 11.95
N ASN A 12 -4.74 -13.83 11.26
CA ASN A 12 -3.38 -13.38 10.87
C ASN A 12 -3.01 -11.95 11.30
N TRP A 13 -3.91 -11.21 11.95
CA TRP A 13 -3.62 -9.81 12.29
C TRP A 13 -2.43 -9.66 13.25
N ARG A 14 -2.19 -10.66 14.11
CA ARG A 14 -1.05 -10.60 15.05
C ARG A 14 0.28 -10.65 14.31
N GLU A 15 0.38 -11.47 13.27
CA GLU A 15 1.56 -11.47 12.43
C GLU A 15 1.76 -10.11 11.75
N CYS A 16 0.67 -9.52 11.29
CA CYS A 16 0.71 -8.22 10.61
C CYS A 16 1.31 -7.12 11.51
N ILE A 17 0.92 -7.07 12.78
CA ILE A 17 1.44 -6.03 13.67
C ILE A 17 2.88 -6.26 14.12
N ARG A 18 3.42 -7.45 13.87
CA ARG A 18 4.82 -7.78 14.18
C ARG A 18 5.79 -7.45 13.05
N LEU A 19 5.29 -7.12 11.87
CA LEU A 19 6.14 -6.72 10.76
C LEU A 19 6.86 -5.42 11.12
N GLU A 20 8.13 -5.31 10.74
CA GLU A 20 8.96 -4.17 11.11
C GLU A 20 9.66 -3.56 9.92
N LEU A 21 9.81 -2.24 9.94
CA LEU A 21 10.63 -1.51 8.99
C LEU A 21 12.06 -1.38 9.53
N GLU A 22 13.01 -1.06 8.64
CA GLU A 22 14.32 -0.63 9.09
C GLU A 22 14.18 0.63 9.93
N PRO A 23 15.06 0.87 10.94
CA PRO A 23 14.92 2.04 11.81
C PRO A 23 14.79 3.37 11.09
N GLU A 24 15.53 3.56 10.00
CA GLU A 24 15.48 4.80 9.21
C GLU A 24 14.19 4.96 8.41
N GLN A 25 13.40 3.91 8.27
CA GLN A 25 12.14 3.93 7.53
C GLN A 25 10.91 4.13 8.41
N ARG A 26 11.07 4.10 9.72
CA ARG A 26 9.93 4.08 10.67
C ARG A 26 8.99 5.28 10.54
N GLY A 27 9.47 6.42 10.08
CA GLY A 27 8.62 7.58 9.85
C GLY A 27 7.94 7.61 8.48
N HIS A 28 8.18 6.62 7.62
CA HIS A 28 7.70 6.64 6.25
C HIS A 28 6.24 6.26 6.10
N VAL A 29 5.69 5.51 7.04
CA VAL A 29 4.31 5.03 6.98
C VAL A 29 3.77 4.89 8.40
N ALA A 30 2.45 5.04 8.57
CA ALA A 30 1.80 4.81 9.85
C ALA A 30 1.96 3.33 10.26
N SER A 31 1.95 3.06 11.55
CA SER A 31 2.10 1.70 12.07
C SER A 31 0.97 0.77 11.58
N ASN A 32 1.28 -0.52 11.48
CA ASN A 32 0.26 -1.51 11.12
C ASN A 32 -0.84 -1.58 12.19
N VAL A 33 -0.47 -1.42 13.45
CA VAL A 33 -1.46 -1.36 14.54
C VAL A 33 -2.44 -0.22 14.30
N GLY A 34 -1.93 0.99 14.04
CA GLY A 34 -2.77 2.16 13.77
C GLY A 34 -3.64 1.97 12.54
N SER A 35 -3.06 1.42 11.47
CA SER A 35 -3.78 1.17 10.22
C SER A 35 -4.95 0.19 10.42
N LEU A 36 -4.71 -0.90 11.15
CA LEU A 36 -5.76 -1.87 11.43
C LEU A 36 -6.86 -1.26 12.33
N ALA A 37 -6.47 -0.45 13.31
CA ALA A 37 -7.44 0.25 14.15
C ALA A 37 -8.32 1.18 13.31
N GLU A 38 -7.71 1.98 12.41
CA GLU A 38 -8.46 2.84 11.49
C GLU A 38 -9.45 2.04 10.66
N SER A 39 -9.02 0.90 10.11
CA SER A 39 -9.87 0.08 9.25
C SER A 39 -11.10 -0.47 9.97
N ARG A 40 -11.05 -0.58 11.28
CA ARG A 40 -12.20 -1.01 12.09
C ARG A 40 -13.33 0.01 12.03
N PHE A 41 -13.01 1.29 11.92
CA PHE A 41 -13.98 2.39 11.94
C PHE A 41 -14.26 2.98 10.57
N GLU A 42 -13.46 2.62 9.56
CA GLU A 42 -13.61 3.08 8.18
C GLU A 42 -13.86 1.85 7.29
N PRO A 43 -15.13 1.46 7.11
CA PRO A 43 -15.45 0.18 6.44
C PRO A 43 -15.02 0.10 4.98
N HIS A 44 -14.72 1.24 4.34
CA HIS A 44 -14.24 1.26 2.95
C HIS A 44 -12.74 0.99 2.83
N TYR A 45 -11.99 0.98 3.93
CA TYR A 45 -10.57 0.63 3.91
C TYR A 45 -10.39 -0.88 3.70
N VAL A 46 -9.38 -1.25 2.92
CA VAL A 46 -9.10 -2.65 2.57
C VAL A 46 -7.71 -3.02 3.12
N PRO A 47 -7.65 -3.46 4.38
CA PRO A 47 -6.37 -3.88 4.97
C PRO A 47 -5.97 -5.24 4.41
N THR A 48 -4.77 -5.31 3.85
CA THR A 48 -4.33 -6.47 3.07
C THR A 48 -2.93 -6.88 3.46
N ALA A 49 -2.74 -8.18 3.71
CA ALA A 49 -1.44 -8.75 4.01
C ALA A 49 -0.77 -9.22 2.73
N ILE A 50 0.54 -9.03 2.66
CA ILE A 50 1.35 -9.48 1.53
C ILE A 50 2.09 -10.74 1.98
N TYR A 51 1.94 -11.81 1.22
CA TYR A 51 2.60 -13.09 1.48
C TYR A 51 3.60 -13.41 0.39
N ALA A 52 4.74 -13.96 0.79
CA ALA A 52 5.69 -14.59 -0.13
C ALA A 52 5.71 -16.06 0.27
N ASP A 53 5.22 -16.92 -0.62
CA ASP A 53 4.91 -18.31 -0.31
C ASP A 53 3.97 -18.37 0.91
N GLU A 54 4.31 -19.01 2.01
CA GLU A 54 3.43 -19.11 3.18
C GLU A 54 3.76 -18.11 4.29
N SER A 55 4.69 -17.20 4.04
CA SER A 55 5.14 -16.23 5.04
C SER A 55 4.55 -14.85 4.79
N MET A 56 4.00 -14.23 5.82
CA MET A 56 3.57 -12.83 5.72
C MET A 56 4.82 -11.94 5.72
N VAL A 57 4.96 -11.11 4.70
CA VAL A 57 6.15 -10.29 4.48
C VAL A 57 5.87 -8.80 4.35
N GLY A 58 4.60 -8.39 4.34
CA GLY A 58 4.27 -6.99 4.19
C GLY A 58 2.79 -6.70 4.40
N PHE A 59 2.46 -5.42 4.25
CA PHE A 59 1.12 -4.91 4.46
C PHE A 59 0.84 -3.80 3.45
N ILE A 60 -0.37 -3.77 2.93
CA ILE A 60 -0.84 -2.70 2.06
C ILE A 60 -2.29 -2.39 2.40
N MET A 61 -2.66 -1.11 2.39
CA MET A 61 -4.04 -0.71 2.63
C MET A 61 -4.45 0.33 1.61
N TYR A 62 -5.62 0.14 1.04
CA TYR A 62 -6.16 1.04 0.03
C TYR A 62 -7.65 1.19 0.22
N CYS A 63 -8.22 2.20 -0.44
CA CYS A 63 -9.65 2.47 -0.34
C CYS A 63 -10.13 3.25 -1.56
N PRO A 64 -11.44 3.14 -1.91
CA PRO A 64 -12.02 4.09 -2.84
C PRO A 64 -12.04 5.48 -2.21
N ASP A 65 -11.87 6.50 -3.04
CA ASP A 65 -11.99 7.87 -2.59
C ASP A 65 -13.46 8.17 -2.29
N VAL A 66 -13.73 8.68 -1.09
CA VAL A 66 -15.09 9.02 -0.66
C VAL A 66 -15.25 10.52 -0.38
N GLU A 67 -14.18 11.28 -0.52
CA GLU A 67 -14.18 12.72 -0.23
C GLU A 67 -14.49 13.58 -1.45
N THR A 68 -14.25 13.07 -2.65
CA THR A 68 -14.54 13.76 -3.90
C THR A 68 -15.57 12.96 -4.69
N ASP A 69 -16.08 13.57 -5.75
CA ASP A 69 -17.03 12.89 -6.63
C ASP A 69 -16.35 12.16 -7.79
N GLU A 70 -15.04 11.97 -7.72
CA GLU A 70 -14.30 11.29 -8.78
C GLU A 70 -14.55 9.79 -8.73
N GLU A 71 -15.33 9.32 -9.70
CA GLU A 71 -15.68 7.91 -9.81
C GLU A 71 -14.49 7.07 -10.22
N GLY A 72 -14.27 5.95 -9.52
CA GLY A 72 -13.18 5.04 -9.83
C GLY A 72 -11.82 5.47 -9.30
N LEU A 73 -11.75 6.53 -8.50
CA LEU A 73 -10.49 6.91 -7.85
C LEU A 73 -10.29 6.09 -6.59
N PHE A 74 -9.11 5.49 -6.49
CA PHE A 74 -8.67 4.77 -5.28
C PHE A 74 -7.39 5.39 -4.76
N TRP A 75 -7.14 5.21 -3.49
CA TRP A 75 -5.91 5.62 -2.83
C TRP A 75 -5.20 4.42 -2.21
N ILE A 76 -3.91 4.29 -2.47
CA ILE A 76 -3.04 3.40 -1.69
C ILE A 76 -2.32 4.32 -0.70
N PHE A 77 -2.56 4.14 0.59
CA PHE A 77 -2.04 5.07 1.59
C PHE A 77 -1.26 4.40 2.71
N ARG A 78 -1.13 3.09 2.69
CA ARG A 78 -0.25 2.32 3.57
C ARG A 78 0.38 1.22 2.75
N PHE A 79 1.71 1.13 2.77
CA PHE A 79 2.43 0.10 2.03
C PHE A 79 3.80 -0.09 2.65
N MET A 80 4.09 -1.31 3.11
CA MET A 80 5.39 -1.63 3.67
C MET A 80 5.76 -3.09 3.43
N ILE A 81 7.04 -3.35 3.32
CA ILE A 81 7.61 -4.71 3.30
C ILE A 81 8.49 -4.84 4.54
N ASP A 82 8.35 -5.96 5.24
CA ASP A 82 9.13 -6.27 6.41
C ASP A 82 10.63 -6.20 6.11
N ARG A 83 11.40 -5.65 7.04
CA ARG A 83 12.83 -5.36 6.83
C ARG A 83 13.65 -6.58 6.39
N GLN A 84 13.25 -7.77 6.81
CA GLN A 84 13.96 -9.00 6.45
C GLN A 84 13.65 -9.49 5.04
N HIS A 85 12.69 -8.88 4.37
CA HIS A 85 12.21 -9.30 3.06
C HIS A 85 12.29 -8.20 1.99
N GLN A 86 12.96 -7.10 2.30
CA GLN A 86 13.15 -6.00 1.35
C GLN A 86 14.22 -6.36 0.30
N ARG A 87 14.18 -5.65 -0.83
CA ARG A 87 15.13 -5.78 -1.94
C ARG A 87 15.09 -7.14 -2.64
N MET A 88 13.94 -7.81 -2.60
CA MET A 88 13.74 -9.10 -3.24
C MET A 88 12.70 -9.04 -4.38
N GLY A 89 12.25 -7.84 -4.74
CA GLY A 89 11.24 -7.67 -5.77
C GLY A 89 9.81 -7.91 -5.29
N ILE A 90 9.60 -8.16 -4.01
CA ILE A 90 8.28 -8.45 -3.45
C ILE A 90 7.38 -7.22 -3.54
N GLY A 91 7.91 -6.04 -3.23
CA GLY A 91 7.14 -4.80 -3.26
C GLY A 91 6.53 -4.52 -4.62
N GLU A 92 7.30 -4.70 -5.68
CA GLU A 92 6.79 -4.49 -7.04
C GLU A 92 5.69 -5.48 -7.38
N GLN A 93 5.89 -6.76 -7.07
CA GLN A 93 4.87 -7.79 -7.33
C GLN A 93 3.60 -7.52 -6.54
N ALA A 94 3.73 -7.18 -5.26
CA ALA A 94 2.59 -6.87 -4.39
C ALA A 94 1.80 -5.67 -4.90
N LEU A 95 2.50 -4.62 -5.31
CA LEU A 95 1.84 -3.40 -5.81
C LEU A 95 1.09 -3.68 -7.11
N ARG A 96 1.66 -4.48 -8.02
CA ARG A 96 0.95 -4.88 -9.24
C ARG A 96 -0.31 -5.70 -8.92
N LEU A 97 -0.23 -6.59 -7.94
CA LEU A 97 -1.42 -7.35 -7.50
C LEU A 97 -2.47 -6.44 -6.88
N ALA A 98 -2.06 -5.44 -6.10
CA ALA A 98 -2.99 -4.47 -5.52
C ALA A 98 -3.71 -3.67 -6.61
N LEU A 99 -3.00 -3.25 -7.66
CA LEU A 99 -3.61 -2.54 -8.77
C LEU A 99 -4.63 -3.41 -9.49
N ARG A 100 -4.37 -4.71 -9.64
CA ARG A 100 -5.34 -5.64 -10.22
C ARG A 100 -6.58 -5.79 -9.34
N ASP A 101 -6.39 -5.90 -8.04
CA ASP A 101 -7.51 -5.99 -7.11
C ASP A 101 -8.36 -4.72 -7.14
N ILE A 102 -7.71 -3.56 -7.16
CA ILE A 102 -8.40 -2.27 -7.27
C ILE A 102 -9.20 -2.21 -8.57
N ALA A 103 -8.62 -2.62 -9.69
CA ALA A 103 -9.33 -2.65 -10.96
C ALA A 103 -10.58 -3.55 -10.87
N SER A 104 -10.46 -4.70 -10.21
CA SER A 104 -11.59 -5.62 -10.03
C SER A 104 -12.71 -5.04 -9.17
N ARG A 105 -12.38 -4.04 -8.35
CA ARG A 105 -13.35 -3.32 -7.51
C ARG A 105 -13.94 -2.09 -8.21
N GLY A 106 -13.65 -1.90 -9.49
CA GLY A 106 -14.13 -0.75 -10.26
C GLY A 106 -13.17 0.44 -10.29
N GLY A 107 -11.94 0.28 -9.78
CA GLY A 107 -10.95 1.34 -9.82
C GLY A 107 -10.50 1.65 -11.24
N ARG A 108 -10.35 2.94 -11.53
CA ARG A 108 -9.88 3.44 -12.84
C ARG A 108 -8.59 4.24 -12.70
N THR A 109 -8.43 4.91 -11.58
CA THR A 109 -7.26 5.74 -11.27
C THR A 109 -6.83 5.44 -9.86
N VAL A 110 -5.53 5.33 -9.64
CA VAL A 110 -4.99 5.11 -8.30
C VAL A 110 -4.00 6.21 -7.98
N ASN A 111 -4.23 6.87 -6.85
CA ASN A 111 -3.27 7.80 -6.27
C ASN A 111 -2.52 7.09 -5.14
N ILE A 112 -1.26 7.44 -4.99
CA ILE A 112 -0.42 6.93 -3.90
C ILE A 112 0.32 8.11 -3.30
N SER A 113 0.44 8.13 -1.98
CA SER A 113 1.15 9.18 -1.27
C SER A 113 2.32 8.59 -0.49
N PHE A 114 3.40 9.35 -0.39
CA PHE A 114 4.60 8.93 0.34
C PHE A 114 5.40 10.15 0.81
N VAL A 115 6.16 9.95 1.88
CA VAL A 115 7.02 11.03 2.41
C VAL A 115 8.20 11.27 1.44
N PRO A 116 8.63 12.53 1.25
CA PRO A 116 9.70 12.84 0.29
C PRO A 116 11.02 12.08 0.53
N ASP A 117 11.33 11.74 1.77
CA ASP A 117 12.55 11.01 2.11
C ASP A 117 12.54 9.55 1.64
N ASN A 118 11.38 9.03 1.28
CA ASN A 118 11.23 7.64 0.82
C ASN A 118 11.54 7.52 -0.67
N THR A 119 12.81 7.71 -1.02
CA THR A 119 13.26 7.69 -2.42
C THR A 119 13.17 6.31 -3.06
N ILE A 120 13.27 5.25 -2.26
CA ILE A 120 13.13 3.88 -2.75
C ILE A 120 11.70 3.66 -3.25
N ALA A 121 10.72 4.14 -2.51
CA ALA A 121 9.31 4.05 -2.90
C ALA A 121 9.06 4.83 -4.20
N ALA A 122 9.59 6.05 -4.29
CA ALA A 122 9.46 6.87 -5.50
C ALA A 122 9.93 6.12 -6.74
N GLY A 123 11.11 5.50 -6.67
CA GLY A 123 11.67 4.73 -7.78
C GLY A 123 10.81 3.52 -8.14
N LEU A 124 10.27 2.83 -7.16
CA LEU A 124 9.38 1.70 -7.37
C LEU A 124 8.11 2.15 -8.10
N TYR A 125 7.48 3.22 -7.63
CA TYR A 125 6.25 3.72 -8.23
C TYR A 125 6.45 4.16 -9.67
N GLU A 126 7.57 4.84 -9.96
CA GLU A 126 7.90 5.23 -11.33
C GLU A 126 8.06 4.01 -12.25
N ARG A 127 8.73 2.96 -11.77
CA ARG A 127 8.91 1.74 -12.57
C ARG A 127 7.59 1.06 -12.91
N ILE A 128 6.60 1.16 -12.03
CA ILE A 128 5.27 0.57 -12.26
C ILE A 128 4.45 1.42 -13.23
N GLY A 129 4.73 2.70 -13.32
CA GLY A 129 4.04 3.60 -14.24
C GLY A 129 3.33 4.76 -13.58
N PHE A 130 3.47 4.93 -12.28
CA PHE A 130 2.94 6.11 -11.60
C PHE A 130 3.67 7.36 -12.06
N GLU A 131 2.94 8.45 -12.18
CA GLU A 131 3.46 9.75 -12.60
C GLU A 131 3.24 10.78 -11.51
N ALA A 132 4.17 11.73 -11.40
CA ALA A 132 4.03 12.82 -10.45
C ALA A 132 2.85 13.70 -10.80
N THR A 133 2.05 14.08 -9.79
CA THR A 133 0.93 15.02 -9.99
C THR A 133 1.35 16.46 -9.77
N GLY A 134 2.47 16.70 -9.11
CA GLY A 134 2.89 18.01 -8.64
C GLY A 134 2.25 18.44 -7.34
N GLU A 135 1.37 17.63 -6.79
CA GLU A 135 0.67 17.94 -5.54
C GLU A 135 1.38 17.35 -4.34
N ILE A 136 1.29 18.05 -3.22
CA ILE A 136 1.77 17.63 -1.92
C ILE A 136 0.62 17.83 -0.94
N GLU A 137 0.25 16.77 -0.21
CA GLU A 137 -0.77 16.84 0.83
C GLU A 137 -0.21 16.33 2.15
N ASN A 138 -0.39 17.12 3.21
CA ASN A 138 0.10 16.74 4.55
C ASN A 138 1.58 16.37 4.55
N GLY A 139 2.39 17.03 3.70
CA GLY A 139 3.81 16.76 3.59
C GLY A 139 4.17 15.55 2.74
N GLU A 140 3.21 14.87 2.14
CA GLU A 140 3.46 13.71 1.30
C GLU A 140 3.29 14.03 -0.19
N ILE A 141 4.16 13.47 -1.00
CA ILE A 141 4.13 13.58 -2.46
C ILE A 141 3.06 12.64 -2.99
N ILE A 142 2.27 13.12 -3.96
CA ILE A 142 1.22 12.32 -4.58
C ILE A 142 1.63 11.95 -6.01
N MET A 143 1.53 10.66 -6.32
CA MET A 143 1.68 10.13 -7.67
C MET A 143 0.39 9.45 -8.09
N THR A 144 0.18 9.30 -9.37
CA THR A 144 -1.06 8.74 -9.93
C THR A 144 -0.78 7.80 -11.09
N ILE A 145 -1.67 6.82 -11.25
CA ILE A 145 -1.65 5.91 -12.40
C ILE A 145 -3.08 5.66 -12.87
N ASP A 146 -3.27 5.59 -14.18
CA ASP A 146 -4.54 5.18 -14.76
C ASP A 146 -4.54 3.69 -15.04
N LEU A 147 -5.62 3.03 -14.64
CA LEU A 147 -5.83 1.60 -14.87
C LEU A 147 -6.71 1.41 -16.11
N ASN A 148 -6.15 0.91 -17.15
CA ASN A 148 -6.90 0.70 -18.41
C ASN A 148 -7.18 -0.77 -18.64
#